data_2efea04ab1e41a99ee5bee7e904e9067
#
_entry.id   2efea04ab1e41a99ee5bee7e904e9067
#
_cell.length_a   1.000
_cell.length_b   1.000
_cell.length_c   1.000
_cell.angle_alpha   90.00
_cell.angle_beta   90.00
_cell.angle_gamma   90.00
#
_symmetry.space_group_name_H-M   'P 1'
#
loop_
_entity.id
_entity.type
_entity.pdbx_description
1 polymer ?
#
loop_
_entity_poly.entity_id
_entity_poly.type
_entity_poly.pdbx_seq_one_letter_code
_entity_poly.pdbx_strand_id
1 'polypeptide(L)'
;MLFKVDAYVLTFASLGYFLKNIDQTNVNNAFLSGMKEDLGMYGDQLVTSTSIWTVGYVIGQIPSNLLLTRVSPRWVIPSLEVGWGLATICTSSVKSYRALYALRFLVGFFESGFYPGIHYMLGSWYTPREIGKRAMIFWLAGSVGTLFSGFLQAAAYTNLHGTNGYAGWRWLFIIDGIITLPLALAGYIFFPNLPQSGKKTWWTTEEEHILSIKRMENIGRAGKKPWTKAKVKGILLSWHTYLLRESSSTPLTPLTPLTPLTPLTPLTPLTPFLS
;
A
#
# COMPACT_ATOMS: atom_id res chain seq x y z
N MET A 1 0.43 -6.63 -24.91
CA MET A 1 1.04 -7.00 -23.63
C MET A 1 0.80 -5.96 -22.53
N LEU A 2 1.32 -4.71 -22.61
CA LEU A 2 1.19 -3.72 -21.52
C LEU A 2 -0.24 -3.47 -21.09
N PHE A 3 -1.18 -3.33 -22.02
CA PHE A 3 -2.60 -3.17 -21.69
C PHE A 3 -3.16 -4.31 -20.84
N LYS A 4 -2.77 -5.57 -21.10
CA LYS A 4 -3.18 -6.71 -20.27
C LYS A 4 -2.56 -6.64 -18.87
N VAL A 5 -1.29 -6.25 -18.77
CA VAL A 5 -0.62 -6.06 -17.47
C VAL A 5 -1.29 -4.94 -16.69
N ASP A 6 -1.64 -3.83 -17.33
CA ASP A 6 -2.39 -2.74 -16.69
C ASP A 6 -3.76 -3.20 -16.22
N ALA A 7 -4.49 -3.95 -17.05
CA ALA A 7 -5.83 -4.46 -16.72
C ALA A 7 -5.83 -5.46 -15.53
N TYR A 8 -4.83 -6.33 -15.43
CA TYR A 8 -4.81 -7.37 -14.38
C TYR A 8 -3.96 -6.99 -13.17
N VAL A 9 -2.78 -6.41 -13.37
CA VAL A 9 -1.86 -6.09 -12.26
C VAL A 9 -2.19 -4.74 -11.65
N LEU A 10 -2.27 -3.69 -12.47
CA LEU A 10 -2.46 -2.34 -11.96
C LEU A 10 -3.87 -2.15 -11.40
N THR A 11 -4.90 -2.66 -12.09
CA THR A 11 -6.28 -2.56 -11.61
C THR A 11 -6.47 -3.30 -10.29
N PHE A 12 -5.99 -4.55 -10.18
CA PHE A 12 -6.05 -5.30 -8.93
C PHE A 12 -5.29 -4.59 -7.80
N ALA A 13 -4.07 -4.14 -8.07
CA ALA A 13 -3.27 -3.39 -7.09
C ALA A 13 -3.98 -2.11 -6.64
N SER A 14 -4.57 -1.35 -7.57
CA SER A 14 -5.27 -0.10 -7.27
C SER A 14 -6.54 -0.34 -6.47
N LEU A 15 -7.32 -1.37 -6.79
CA LEU A 15 -8.51 -1.75 -6.02
C LEU A 15 -8.14 -2.22 -4.61
N GLY A 16 -7.12 -3.06 -4.46
CA GLY A 16 -6.65 -3.49 -3.14
C GLY A 16 -6.15 -2.32 -2.29
N TYR A 17 -5.45 -1.36 -2.91
CA TYR A 17 -4.99 -0.16 -2.20
C TYR A 17 -6.14 0.79 -1.84
N PHE A 18 -7.15 0.90 -2.69
CA PHE A 18 -8.40 1.61 -2.42
C PHE A 18 -9.09 1.02 -1.18
N LEU A 19 -9.30 -0.30 -1.13
CA LEU A 19 -9.95 -0.98 0.00
C LEU A 19 -9.12 -0.87 1.29
N LYS A 20 -7.80 -1.03 1.19
CA LYS A 20 -6.90 -0.83 2.33
C LYS A 20 -7.08 0.56 2.96
N ASN A 21 -7.19 1.61 2.15
CA ASN A 21 -7.39 2.98 2.67
C ASN A 21 -8.79 3.20 3.24
N ILE A 22 -9.81 2.52 2.71
CA ILE A 22 -11.14 2.49 3.32
C ILE A 22 -11.05 1.90 4.73
N ASP A 23 -10.46 0.70 4.88
CA ASP A 23 -10.34 0.03 6.18
C ASP A 23 -9.62 0.89 7.23
N GLN A 24 -8.50 1.49 6.85
CA GLN A 24 -7.75 2.38 7.74
C GLN A 24 -8.57 3.59 8.20
N THR A 25 -9.37 4.18 7.32
CA THR A 25 -10.18 5.37 7.62
C THR A 25 -11.45 4.98 8.38
N ASN A 26 -12.00 3.80 8.14
CA ASN A 26 -13.24 3.32 8.75
C ASN A 26 -13.19 3.30 10.28
N VAL A 27 -12.04 3.10 10.90
CA VAL A 27 -11.92 3.12 12.37
C VAL A 27 -12.24 4.50 12.95
N ASN A 28 -11.70 5.54 12.33
CA ASN A 28 -11.97 6.92 12.76
C ASN A 28 -13.45 7.27 12.51
N ASN A 29 -13.98 6.86 11.35
CA ASN A 29 -15.36 7.07 10.98
C ASN A 29 -16.32 6.31 11.92
N ALA A 30 -16.00 5.05 12.24
CA ALA A 30 -16.77 4.23 13.19
C ALA A 30 -16.75 4.84 14.60
N PHE A 31 -15.60 5.35 15.05
CA PHE A 31 -15.46 6.00 16.34
C PHE A 31 -16.42 7.20 16.48
N LEU A 32 -16.54 8.00 15.42
CA LEU A 32 -17.45 9.15 15.38
C LEU A 32 -18.94 8.74 15.22
N SER A 33 -19.20 7.50 14.81
CA SER A 33 -20.55 6.97 14.51
C SER A 33 -21.10 6.05 15.61
N GLY A 34 -20.68 6.22 16.85
CA GLY A 34 -21.21 5.51 18.01
C GLY A 34 -20.38 4.33 18.51
N MET A 35 -19.26 3.98 17.87
CA MET A 35 -18.35 2.94 18.36
C MET A 35 -17.73 3.32 19.70
N LYS A 36 -17.49 4.62 19.93
CA LYS A 36 -16.95 5.17 21.17
C LYS A 36 -17.82 4.79 22.37
N GLU A 37 -19.12 5.05 22.24
CA GLU A 37 -20.12 4.80 23.28
C GLU A 37 -20.33 3.29 23.48
N ASP A 38 -20.49 2.53 22.40
CA ASP A 38 -20.75 1.09 22.43
C ASP A 38 -19.60 0.27 23.08
N LEU A 39 -18.36 0.69 22.87
CA LEU A 39 -17.18 -0.01 23.41
C LEU A 39 -16.62 0.65 24.67
N GLY A 40 -17.22 1.74 25.14
CA GLY A 40 -16.76 2.51 26.30
C GLY A 40 -15.36 3.09 26.10
N MET A 41 -15.08 3.63 24.92
CA MET A 41 -13.76 4.17 24.57
C MET A 41 -13.65 5.64 24.98
N TYR A 42 -12.89 5.91 26.05
CA TYR A 42 -12.66 7.26 26.57
C TYR A 42 -11.18 7.61 26.57
N GLY A 43 -10.88 8.91 26.57
CA GLY A 43 -9.48 9.39 26.59
C GLY A 43 -8.71 8.97 25.36
N ASP A 44 -7.50 8.42 25.54
CA ASP A 44 -6.55 8.12 24.47
C ASP A 44 -6.73 6.77 23.79
N GLN A 45 -7.86 6.09 24.00
CA GLN A 45 -8.03 4.70 23.54
C GLN A 45 -8.08 4.58 22.01
N LEU A 46 -8.58 5.59 21.29
CA LEU A 46 -8.50 5.63 19.83
C LEU A 46 -7.05 5.73 19.35
N VAL A 47 -6.29 6.63 19.96
CA VAL A 47 -4.85 6.80 19.65
C VAL A 47 -4.08 5.52 19.96
N THR A 48 -4.39 4.87 21.08
CA THR A 48 -3.81 3.56 21.45
C THR A 48 -4.15 2.49 20.41
N SER A 49 -5.39 2.45 19.92
CA SER A 49 -5.82 1.52 18.86
C SER A 49 -5.01 1.71 17.57
N THR A 50 -4.80 2.96 17.16
CA THR A 50 -3.99 3.30 15.98
C THR A 50 -2.51 2.96 16.20
N SER A 51 -1.99 3.19 17.41
CA SER A 51 -0.61 2.84 17.77
C SER A 51 -0.40 1.33 17.73
N ILE A 52 -1.33 0.54 18.23
CA ILE A 52 -1.28 -0.92 18.19
C ILE A 52 -1.31 -1.44 16.75
N TRP A 53 -2.16 -0.85 15.89
CA TRP A 53 -2.15 -1.15 14.46
C TRP A 53 -0.77 -0.86 13.84
N THR A 54 -0.16 0.30 14.16
CA THR A 54 1.19 0.67 13.68
C THR A 54 2.25 -0.33 14.16
N VAL A 55 2.19 -0.78 15.42
CA VAL A 55 3.09 -1.83 15.94
C VAL A 55 2.94 -3.13 15.16
N GLY A 56 1.70 -3.58 14.93
CA GLY A 56 1.41 -4.74 14.08
C GLY A 56 1.98 -4.59 12.68
N TYR A 57 1.81 -3.42 12.08
CA TYR A 57 2.31 -3.08 10.75
C TYR A 57 3.85 -3.15 10.69
N VAL A 58 4.56 -2.55 11.63
CA VAL A 58 6.03 -2.56 11.69
C VAL A 58 6.57 -3.98 11.90
N ILE A 59 5.99 -4.73 12.84
CA ILE A 59 6.40 -6.12 13.11
C ILE A 59 6.14 -7.01 11.89
N GLY A 60 5.01 -6.84 11.23
CA GLY A 60 4.62 -7.61 10.06
C GLY A 60 5.47 -7.36 8.81
N GLN A 61 6.12 -6.19 8.68
CA GLN A 61 6.93 -5.86 7.50
C GLN A 61 8.07 -6.84 7.25
N ILE A 62 8.78 -7.24 8.29
CA ILE A 62 9.94 -8.14 8.15
C ILE A 62 9.51 -9.52 7.65
N PRO A 63 8.58 -10.25 8.32
CA PRO A 63 8.16 -11.56 7.87
C PRO A 63 7.46 -11.53 6.51
N SER A 64 6.63 -10.52 6.24
CA SER A 64 5.94 -10.37 4.95
C SER A 64 6.90 -10.18 3.79
N ASN A 65 7.92 -9.33 3.95
CA ASN A 65 8.94 -9.12 2.93
C ASN A 65 9.81 -10.37 2.72
N LEU A 66 10.17 -11.08 3.79
CA LEU A 66 10.87 -12.36 3.68
C LEU A 66 10.03 -13.42 2.95
N LEU A 67 8.73 -13.46 3.22
CA LEU A 67 7.80 -14.37 2.56
C LEU A 67 7.71 -14.07 1.06
N LEU A 68 7.62 -12.80 0.66
CA LEU A 68 7.62 -12.36 -0.73
C LEU A 68 8.88 -12.74 -1.51
N THR A 69 10.02 -12.93 -0.83
CA THR A 69 11.25 -13.40 -1.50
C THR A 69 11.26 -14.91 -1.75
N ARG A 70 10.53 -15.67 -0.94
CA ARG A 70 10.51 -17.15 -1.00
C ARG A 70 9.33 -17.68 -1.77
N VAL A 71 8.14 -17.13 -1.50
CA VAL A 71 6.87 -17.53 -2.09
C VAL A 71 6.50 -16.56 -3.21
N SER A 72 5.80 -17.06 -4.21
CA SER A 72 5.32 -16.20 -5.30
C SER A 72 4.34 -15.13 -4.78
N PRO A 73 4.51 -13.85 -5.18
CA PRO A 73 3.59 -12.78 -4.82
C PRO A 73 2.12 -13.07 -5.13
N ARG A 74 1.86 -13.88 -6.18
CA ARG A 74 0.52 -14.36 -6.54
C ARG A 74 -0.22 -15.03 -5.37
N TRP A 75 0.49 -15.70 -4.48
CA TRP A 75 -0.11 -16.35 -3.32
C TRP A 75 -0.07 -15.48 -2.08
N VAL A 76 1.05 -14.77 -1.89
CA VAL A 76 1.27 -13.98 -0.68
C VAL A 76 0.34 -12.79 -0.60
N ILE A 77 0.23 -11.99 -1.68
CA ILE A 77 -0.54 -10.74 -1.65
C ILE A 77 -2.04 -11.01 -1.39
N PRO A 78 -2.72 -11.91 -2.14
CA PRO A 78 -4.12 -12.21 -1.84
C PRO A 78 -4.31 -12.85 -0.46
N SER A 79 -3.36 -13.67 0.03
CA SER A 79 -3.46 -14.24 1.38
C SER A 79 -3.41 -13.19 2.47
N LEU A 80 -2.59 -12.16 2.30
CA LEU A 80 -2.56 -11.01 3.20
C LEU A 80 -3.89 -10.24 3.16
N GLU A 81 -4.46 -10.04 1.96
CA GLU A 81 -5.76 -9.40 1.77
C GLU A 81 -6.88 -10.19 2.46
N VAL A 82 -6.92 -11.51 2.30
CA VAL A 82 -7.87 -12.36 3.01
C VAL A 82 -7.70 -12.23 4.52
N GLY A 83 -6.44 -12.23 5.00
CA GLY A 83 -6.13 -12.11 6.42
C GLY A 83 -6.68 -10.83 7.05
N TRP A 84 -6.41 -9.66 6.45
CA TRP A 84 -6.95 -8.42 7.01
C TRP A 84 -8.46 -8.30 6.78
N GLY A 85 -9.00 -8.72 5.62
CA GLY A 85 -10.44 -8.67 5.37
C GLY A 85 -11.25 -9.49 6.38
N LEU A 86 -10.75 -10.68 6.78
CA LEU A 86 -11.35 -11.46 7.86
C LEU A 86 -11.26 -10.75 9.21
N ALA A 87 -10.10 -10.18 9.55
CA ALA A 87 -9.93 -9.42 10.77
C ALA A 87 -10.84 -8.19 10.83
N THR A 88 -11.05 -7.52 9.69
CA THR A 88 -11.98 -6.39 9.55
C THR A 88 -13.43 -6.82 9.78
N ILE A 89 -13.88 -7.93 9.19
CA ILE A 89 -15.22 -8.47 9.49
C ILE A 89 -15.36 -8.81 10.97
N CYS A 90 -14.37 -9.46 11.58
CA CYS A 90 -14.38 -9.78 13.01
C CYS A 90 -14.50 -8.51 13.88
N THR A 91 -14.01 -7.37 13.40
CA THR A 91 -14.13 -6.10 14.11
C THR A 91 -15.60 -5.66 14.27
N SER A 92 -16.50 -6.04 13.37
CA SER A 92 -17.94 -5.76 13.51
C SER A 92 -18.58 -6.42 14.74
N SER A 93 -18.03 -7.54 15.21
CA SER A 93 -18.57 -8.34 16.32
C SER A 93 -17.95 -8.01 17.69
N VAL A 94 -17.05 -7.03 17.74
CA VAL A 94 -16.34 -6.65 18.96
C VAL A 94 -17.30 -6.04 19.99
N LYS A 95 -17.11 -6.45 21.26
CA LYS A 95 -17.89 -5.97 22.41
C LYS A 95 -17.06 -5.20 23.44
N SER A 96 -15.74 -5.11 23.24
CA SER A 96 -14.84 -4.38 24.13
C SER A 96 -13.68 -3.76 23.39
N TYR A 97 -13.15 -2.64 23.88
CA TYR A 97 -11.97 -2.00 23.31
C TYR A 97 -10.72 -2.88 23.31
N ARG A 98 -10.60 -3.82 24.27
CA ARG A 98 -9.46 -4.77 24.33
C ARG A 98 -9.46 -5.74 23.14
N ALA A 99 -10.64 -6.25 22.77
CA ALA A 99 -10.78 -7.10 21.58
C ALA A 99 -10.51 -6.31 20.29
N LEU A 100 -10.92 -5.05 20.25
CA LEU A 100 -10.57 -4.14 19.14
C LEU A 100 -9.06 -4.00 18.98
N TYR A 101 -8.30 -3.85 20.06
CA TYR A 101 -6.84 -3.76 20.02
C TYR A 101 -6.18 -4.98 19.40
N ALA A 102 -6.63 -6.18 19.78
CA ALA A 102 -6.12 -7.43 19.21
C ALA A 102 -6.37 -7.52 17.71
N LEU A 103 -7.58 -7.15 17.26
CA LEU A 103 -7.91 -7.16 15.83
C LEU A 103 -7.16 -6.06 15.07
N ARG A 104 -6.98 -4.88 15.65
CA ARG A 104 -6.16 -3.81 15.04
C ARG A 104 -4.70 -4.23 14.84
N PHE A 105 -4.12 -4.95 15.79
CA PHE A 105 -2.80 -5.54 15.62
C PHE A 105 -2.76 -6.51 14.44
N LEU A 106 -3.74 -7.42 14.33
CA LEU A 106 -3.82 -8.40 13.24
C LEU A 106 -4.01 -7.72 11.88
N VAL A 107 -4.90 -6.74 11.79
CA VAL A 107 -5.09 -5.95 10.57
C VAL A 107 -3.77 -5.31 10.15
N GLY A 108 -3.09 -4.60 11.06
CA GLY A 108 -1.79 -3.99 10.78
C GLY A 108 -0.75 -5.01 10.32
N PHE A 109 -0.69 -6.18 10.98
CA PHE A 109 0.23 -7.25 10.64
C PHE A 109 0.01 -7.77 9.21
N PHE A 110 -1.22 -8.06 8.81
CA PHE A 110 -1.54 -8.53 7.46
C PHE A 110 -1.40 -7.45 6.40
N GLU A 111 -1.76 -6.20 6.68
CA GLU A 111 -1.61 -5.09 5.74
C GLU A 111 -0.15 -4.75 5.40
N SER A 112 0.79 -5.06 6.31
CA SER A 112 2.18 -4.63 6.24
C SER A 112 2.92 -5.04 4.97
N GLY A 113 2.61 -6.22 4.42
CA GLY A 113 3.26 -6.76 3.23
C GLY A 113 2.62 -6.34 1.91
N PHE A 114 1.43 -5.73 1.94
CA PHE A 114 0.71 -5.39 0.72
C PHE A 114 1.43 -4.30 -0.10
N TYR A 115 1.72 -3.16 0.50
CA TYR A 115 2.35 -2.03 -0.18
C TYR A 115 3.73 -2.40 -0.78
N PRO A 116 4.68 -2.97 -0.03
CA PRO A 116 5.96 -3.39 -0.61
C PRO A 116 5.79 -4.52 -1.63
N GLY A 117 4.82 -5.44 -1.42
CA GLY A 117 4.51 -6.51 -2.36
C GLY A 117 4.04 -6.00 -3.71
N ILE A 118 3.13 -5.03 -3.72
CA ILE A 118 2.65 -4.41 -4.96
C ILE A 118 3.79 -3.64 -5.66
N HIS A 119 4.60 -2.87 -4.94
CA HIS A 119 5.74 -2.17 -5.53
C HIS A 119 6.77 -3.14 -6.12
N TYR A 120 7.01 -4.27 -5.46
CA TYR A 120 7.85 -5.33 -6.00
C TYR A 120 7.28 -5.92 -7.31
N MET A 121 5.96 -6.10 -7.37
CA MET A 121 5.27 -6.56 -8.59
C MET A 121 5.33 -5.53 -9.70
N LEU A 122 4.93 -4.28 -9.43
CA LEU A 122 4.98 -3.20 -10.42
C LEU A 122 6.40 -3.05 -11.00
N GLY A 123 7.41 -2.98 -10.12
CA GLY A 123 8.78 -2.96 -10.56
C GLY A 123 9.24 -4.23 -11.28
N SER A 124 8.53 -5.37 -11.20
CA SER A 124 8.87 -6.61 -11.92
C SER A 124 8.27 -6.69 -13.32
N TRP A 125 7.18 -5.96 -13.57
CA TRP A 125 6.47 -5.97 -14.84
C TRP A 125 6.71 -4.72 -15.69
N TYR A 126 7.07 -3.58 -15.06
CA TYR A 126 7.22 -2.30 -15.74
C TYR A 126 8.66 -1.81 -15.73
N THR A 127 9.04 -1.12 -16.80
CA THR A 127 10.33 -0.44 -16.91
C THR A 127 10.34 0.86 -16.09
N PRO A 128 11.51 1.41 -15.72
CA PRO A 128 11.61 2.67 -14.97
C PRO A 128 10.88 3.86 -15.63
N ARG A 129 10.78 3.87 -16.97
CA ARG A 129 10.05 4.91 -17.72
C ARG A 129 8.54 4.76 -17.62
N GLU A 130 8.05 3.56 -17.38
CA GLU A 130 6.61 3.23 -17.36
C GLU A 130 6.02 3.23 -15.95
N ILE A 131 6.85 2.97 -14.92
CA ILE A 131 6.38 2.78 -13.55
C ILE A 131 5.83 4.06 -12.92
N GLY A 132 6.36 5.23 -13.28
CA GLY A 132 5.98 6.50 -12.66
C GLY A 132 4.48 6.80 -12.77
N LYS A 133 3.93 6.74 -13.99
CA LYS A 133 2.49 6.99 -14.24
C LYS A 133 1.61 5.97 -13.49
N ARG A 134 2.03 4.70 -13.45
CA ARG A 134 1.28 3.61 -12.83
C ARG A 134 1.32 3.67 -11.31
N ALA A 135 2.47 4.03 -10.76
CA ALA A 135 2.59 4.28 -9.33
C ALA A 135 1.71 5.45 -8.86
N MET A 136 1.56 6.49 -9.70
CA MET A 136 0.63 7.60 -9.41
C MET A 136 -0.83 7.16 -9.44
N ILE A 137 -1.25 6.33 -10.41
CA ILE A 137 -2.62 5.78 -10.46
C ILE A 137 -2.88 4.93 -9.21
N PHE A 138 -1.94 4.05 -8.86
CA PHE A 138 -2.01 3.24 -7.65
C PHE A 138 -2.15 4.11 -6.39
N TRP A 139 -1.34 5.15 -6.26
CA TRP A 139 -1.37 6.04 -5.10
C TRP A 139 -2.67 6.86 -5.03
N LEU A 140 -3.16 7.35 -6.17
CA LEU A 140 -4.41 8.10 -6.27
C LEU A 140 -5.61 7.23 -5.85
N ALA A 141 -5.60 5.93 -6.15
CA ALA A 141 -6.64 5.01 -5.72
C ALA A 141 -6.79 4.98 -4.18
N GLY A 142 -5.68 5.09 -3.43
CA GLY A 142 -5.74 5.20 -1.97
C GLY A 142 -6.43 6.49 -1.50
N SER A 143 -6.11 7.63 -2.12
CA SER A 143 -6.77 8.91 -1.80
C SER A 143 -8.27 8.87 -2.08
N VAL A 144 -8.67 8.26 -3.20
CA VAL A 144 -10.09 8.04 -3.53
C VAL A 144 -10.75 7.12 -2.51
N GLY A 145 -10.04 6.07 -2.03
CA GLY A 145 -10.53 5.18 -0.97
C GLY A 145 -10.83 5.92 0.33
N THR A 146 -9.92 6.80 0.75
CA THR A 146 -10.13 7.63 1.94
C THR A 146 -11.36 8.53 1.83
N LEU A 147 -11.57 9.16 0.66
CA LEU A 147 -12.77 9.96 0.40
C LEU A 147 -14.04 9.10 0.40
N PHE A 148 -13.98 7.95 -0.25
CA PHE A 148 -15.14 7.04 -0.35
C PHE A 148 -15.55 6.49 1.02
N SER A 149 -14.62 6.28 1.94
CA SER A 149 -14.90 5.84 3.31
C SER A 149 -15.87 6.78 4.03
N GLY A 150 -15.77 8.11 3.82
CA GLY A 150 -16.71 9.09 4.39
C GLY A 150 -18.14 8.93 3.85
N PHE A 151 -18.29 8.71 2.54
CA PHE A 151 -19.61 8.43 1.94
C PHE A 151 -20.18 7.09 2.44
N LEU A 152 -19.34 6.07 2.57
CA LEU A 152 -19.74 4.77 3.09
C LEU A 152 -20.25 4.90 4.55
N GLN A 153 -19.55 5.70 5.37
CA GLN A 153 -19.97 5.99 6.74
C GLN A 153 -21.35 6.64 6.76
N ALA A 154 -21.54 7.72 5.99
CA ALA A 154 -22.82 8.42 5.95
C ALA A 154 -23.96 7.48 5.52
N ALA A 155 -23.75 6.69 4.47
CA ALA A 155 -24.73 5.73 3.97
C ALA A 155 -25.05 4.64 5.00
N ALA A 156 -24.05 4.05 5.64
CA ALA A 156 -24.24 3.01 6.64
C ALA A 156 -24.94 3.54 7.91
N TYR A 157 -24.55 4.72 8.37
CA TYR A 157 -25.17 5.33 9.55
C TYR A 157 -26.63 5.71 9.30
N THR A 158 -26.93 6.33 8.15
CA THR A 158 -28.28 6.81 7.85
C THR A 158 -29.26 5.68 7.56
N ASN A 159 -28.83 4.64 6.83
CA ASN A 159 -29.74 3.64 6.29
C ASN A 159 -29.71 2.30 7.04
N LEU A 160 -28.63 1.97 7.74
CA LEU A 160 -28.44 0.66 8.33
C LEU A 160 -28.36 0.66 9.85
N HIS A 161 -28.38 1.85 10.50
CA HIS A 161 -28.38 1.94 11.95
C HIS A 161 -29.64 1.27 12.54
N GLY A 162 -29.46 0.35 13.50
CA GLY A 162 -30.55 -0.41 14.11
C GLY A 162 -31.03 -1.63 13.30
N THR A 163 -30.66 -1.77 12.05
CA THR A 163 -31.02 -2.93 11.21
C THR A 163 -30.41 -4.20 11.80
N ASN A 164 -31.23 -5.23 12.01
CA ASN A 164 -30.86 -6.49 12.67
C ASN A 164 -30.23 -6.31 14.07
N GLY A 165 -30.50 -5.22 14.75
CA GLY A 165 -29.93 -4.93 16.06
C GLY A 165 -28.48 -4.49 16.07
N TYR A 166 -27.88 -4.23 14.90
CA TYR A 166 -26.51 -3.74 14.79
C TYR A 166 -26.45 -2.21 14.74
N ALA A 167 -25.48 -1.64 15.46
CA ALA A 167 -25.16 -0.22 15.34
C ALA A 167 -24.59 0.10 13.95
N GLY A 168 -24.81 1.32 13.45
CA GLY A 168 -24.37 1.74 12.11
C GLY A 168 -22.87 1.57 11.86
N TRP A 169 -22.02 1.78 12.87
CA TRP A 169 -20.58 1.60 12.76
C TRP A 169 -20.16 0.15 12.49
N ARG A 170 -20.91 -0.85 12.94
CA ARG A 170 -20.63 -2.28 12.68
C ARG A 170 -20.81 -2.62 11.22
N TRP A 171 -21.80 -2.00 10.58
CA TRP A 171 -22.07 -2.17 9.16
C TRP A 171 -20.92 -1.68 8.28
N LEU A 172 -20.15 -0.67 8.70
CA LEU A 172 -18.94 -0.24 7.98
C LEU A 172 -17.95 -1.39 7.78
N PHE A 173 -17.64 -2.11 8.85
CA PHE A 173 -16.69 -3.23 8.81
C PHE A 173 -17.26 -4.45 8.08
N ILE A 174 -18.57 -4.67 8.17
CA ILE A 174 -19.24 -5.76 7.42
C ILE A 174 -19.17 -5.49 5.92
N ILE A 175 -19.55 -4.30 5.49
CA ILE A 175 -19.55 -3.91 4.07
C ILE A 175 -18.13 -3.93 3.51
N ASP A 176 -17.17 -3.38 4.23
CA ASP A 176 -15.76 -3.36 3.83
C ASP A 176 -15.23 -4.79 3.64
N GLY A 177 -15.49 -5.68 4.59
CA GLY A 177 -15.08 -7.07 4.47
C GLY A 177 -15.81 -7.84 3.35
N ILE A 178 -17.10 -7.58 3.12
CA ILE A 178 -17.86 -8.17 2.01
C ILE A 178 -17.29 -7.75 0.65
N ILE A 179 -16.74 -6.55 0.53
CA ILE A 179 -16.11 -6.09 -0.71
C ILE A 179 -14.66 -6.61 -0.80
N THR A 180 -13.91 -6.59 0.30
CA THR A 180 -12.50 -6.97 0.33
C THR A 180 -12.29 -8.46 0.09
N LEU A 181 -13.10 -9.35 0.70
CA LEU A 181 -12.89 -10.79 0.57
C LEU A 181 -13.07 -11.32 -0.85
N PRO A 182 -14.12 -10.96 -1.62
CA PRO A 182 -14.24 -11.38 -3.00
C PRO A 182 -13.09 -10.87 -3.88
N LEU A 183 -12.63 -9.63 -3.66
CA LEU A 183 -11.48 -9.09 -4.39
C LEU A 183 -10.22 -9.88 -4.07
N ALA A 184 -9.95 -10.15 -2.79
CA ALA A 184 -8.81 -10.95 -2.35
C ALA A 184 -8.83 -12.36 -2.96
N LEU A 185 -10.00 -13.02 -2.98
CA LEU A 185 -10.17 -14.34 -3.61
C LEU A 185 -9.96 -14.27 -5.13
N ALA A 186 -10.46 -13.24 -5.79
CA ALA A 186 -10.22 -12.98 -7.21
C ALA A 186 -8.72 -12.80 -7.51
N GLY A 187 -7.95 -12.24 -6.56
CA GLY A 187 -6.52 -12.10 -6.67
C GLY A 187 -5.76 -13.40 -6.91
N TYR A 188 -6.18 -14.52 -6.32
CA TYR A 188 -5.57 -15.83 -6.60
C TYR A 188 -5.69 -16.26 -8.06
N ILE A 189 -6.73 -15.80 -8.75
CA ILE A 189 -7.00 -16.14 -10.15
C ILE A 189 -6.30 -15.15 -11.09
N PHE A 190 -6.47 -13.86 -10.84
CA PHE A 190 -6.07 -12.81 -11.77
C PHE A 190 -4.64 -12.33 -11.58
N PHE A 191 -4.09 -12.41 -10.36
CA PHE A 191 -2.76 -11.88 -10.08
C PHE A 191 -1.67 -12.79 -10.68
N PRO A 192 -0.73 -12.24 -11.47
CA PRO A 192 0.27 -13.05 -12.16
C PRO A 192 1.42 -13.47 -11.25
N ASN A 193 2.18 -14.45 -11.74
CA ASN A 193 3.51 -14.71 -11.23
C ASN A 193 4.50 -13.63 -11.71
N LEU A 194 5.70 -13.63 -11.13
CA LEU A 194 6.79 -12.80 -11.64
C LEU A 194 7.20 -13.26 -13.05
N PRO A 195 7.53 -12.35 -13.99
CA PRO A 195 7.97 -12.73 -15.32
C PRO A 195 9.14 -13.71 -15.28
N GLN A 196 10.08 -13.50 -14.37
CA GLN A 196 11.29 -14.32 -14.20
C GLN A 196 11.07 -15.68 -13.53
N SER A 197 9.84 -16.00 -13.10
CA SER A 197 9.54 -17.30 -12.46
C SER A 197 9.42 -18.46 -13.47
N GLY A 198 9.45 -18.18 -14.75
CA GLY A 198 9.28 -19.18 -15.83
C GLY A 198 7.86 -19.75 -15.93
N LYS A 199 6.93 -19.33 -15.07
CA LYS A 199 5.55 -19.79 -15.08
C LYS A 199 4.65 -18.76 -15.77
N LYS A 200 4.12 -19.16 -16.91
CA LYS A 200 3.16 -18.39 -17.68
C LYS A 200 1.85 -18.20 -16.90
N THR A 201 1.23 -17.06 -17.07
CA THR A 201 -0.12 -16.77 -16.55
C THR A 201 -1.16 -17.12 -17.62
N TRP A 202 -2.37 -17.49 -17.24
CA TRP A 202 -3.41 -17.93 -18.17
C TRP A 202 -3.83 -16.89 -19.23
N TRP A 203 -3.68 -15.59 -18.94
CA TRP A 203 -4.02 -14.48 -19.82
C TRP A 203 -2.85 -13.98 -20.69
N THR A 204 -1.62 -14.50 -20.52
CA THR A 204 -0.45 -14.17 -21.35
C THR A 204 -0.22 -15.24 -22.40
N THR A 205 0.10 -14.83 -23.64
CA THR A 205 0.60 -15.72 -24.67
C THR A 205 2.09 -16.06 -24.41
N GLU A 206 2.61 -17.13 -25.05
CA GLU A 206 4.02 -17.51 -24.91
C GLU A 206 4.96 -16.40 -25.37
N GLU A 207 4.63 -15.78 -26.52
CA GLU A 207 5.39 -14.67 -27.07
C GLU A 207 5.41 -13.45 -26.12
N GLU A 208 4.25 -13.11 -25.51
CA GLU A 208 4.15 -12.02 -24.52
C GLU A 208 4.98 -12.32 -23.27
N HIS A 209 5.02 -13.59 -22.85
CA HIS A 209 5.80 -14.01 -21.69
C HIS A 209 7.31 -13.87 -21.97
N ILE A 210 7.79 -14.38 -23.13
CA ILE A 210 9.19 -14.22 -23.55
C ILE A 210 9.54 -12.74 -23.69
N LEU A 211 8.68 -11.93 -24.29
CA LEU A 211 8.87 -10.49 -24.41
C LEU A 211 8.99 -9.82 -23.06
N SER A 212 8.18 -10.21 -22.06
CA SER A 212 8.25 -9.66 -20.71
C SER A 212 9.58 -9.92 -20.03
N ILE A 213 10.15 -11.13 -20.21
CA ILE A 213 11.48 -11.49 -19.68
C ILE A 213 12.57 -10.64 -20.35
N LYS A 214 12.61 -10.63 -21.70
CA LYS A 214 13.60 -9.86 -22.46
C LYS A 214 13.61 -8.38 -22.12
N ARG A 215 12.42 -7.78 -21.92
CA ARG A 215 12.29 -6.37 -21.51
C ARG A 215 12.95 -6.09 -20.16
N MET A 216 12.82 -7.00 -19.20
CA MET A 216 13.42 -6.86 -17.87
C MET A 216 14.95 -7.11 -17.90
N GLU A 217 15.42 -8.04 -18.72
CA GLU A 217 16.83 -8.29 -18.94
C GLU A 217 17.53 -7.08 -19.58
N ASN A 218 16.93 -6.47 -20.60
CA ASN A 218 17.47 -5.31 -21.29
C ASN A 218 17.71 -4.09 -20.40
N ILE A 219 16.97 -3.96 -19.30
CA ILE A 219 17.18 -2.89 -18.32
C ILE A 219 18.13 -3.30 -17.18
N GLY A 220 18.80 -4.43 -17.31
CA GLY A 220 19.77 -4.92 -16.33
C GLY A 220 19.16 -5.36 -15.01
N ARG A 221 17.87 -5.72 -14.98
CA ARG A 221 17.23 -6.17 -13.76
C ARG A 221 17.81 -7.51 -13.31
N ALA A 222 18.45 -7.50 -12.15
CA ALA A 222 19.03 -8.71 -11.57
C ALA A 222 17.94 -9.75 -11.26
N GLY A 223 18.16 -11.01 -11.66
CA GLY A 223 17.35 -12.15 -11.27
C GLY A 223 17.34 -12.35 -9.74
N LYS A 224 16.47 -13.26 -9.27
CA LYS A 224 16.43 -13.62 -7.84
C LYS A 224 17.81 -14.06 -7.36
N LYS A 225 18.42 -13.29 -6.46
CA LYS A 225 19.68 -13.69 -5.81
C LYS A 225 19.34 -14.44 -4.51
N PRO A 226 19.95 -15.59 -4.23
CA PRO A 226 19.69 -16.33 -3.00
C PRO A 226 20.07 -15.50 -1.76
N TRP A 227 19.25 -15.60 -0.73
CA TRP A 227 19.51 -14.99 0.56
C TRP A 227 20.62 -15.77 1.27
N THR A 228 21.71 -15.09 1.59
CA THR A 228 22.80 -15.64 2.38
C THR A 228 22.87 -14.90 3.71
N LYS A 229 23.19 -15.60 4.80
CA LYS A 229 23.36 -15.00 6.15
C LYS A 229 24.34 -13.80 6.11
N ALA A 230 25.38 -13.89 5.29
CA ALA A 230 26.33 -12.80 5.10
C ALA A 230 25.68 -11.53 4.51
N LYS A 231 24.74 -11.67 3.55
CA LYS A 231 23.99 -10.54 2.99
C LYS A 231 23.08 -9.88 4.02
N VAL A 232 22.37 -10.68 4.82
CA VAL A 232 21.50 -10.14 5.91
C VAL A 232 22.35 -9.36 6.92
N LYS A 233 23.48 -9.95 7.35
CA LYS A 233 24.45 -9.27 8.23
C LYS A 233 24.97 -7.98 7.59
N GLY A 234 25.33 -8.03 6.29
CA GLY A 234 25.80 -6.85 5.56
C GLY A 234 24.76 -5.71 5.49
N ILE A 235 23.46 -6.05 5.28
CA ILE A 235 22.38 -5.06 5.29
C ILE A 235 22.21 -4.47 6.68
N LEU A 236 22.17 -5.28 7.72
CA LEU A 236 22.00 -4.84 9.11
C LEU A 236 23.19 -4.02 9.61
N LEU A 237 24.41 -4.30 9.14
CA LEU A 237 25.62 -3.54 9.49
C LEU A 237 25.89 -2.37 8.54
N SER A 238 25.12 -2.23 7.46
CA SER A 238 25.29 -1.12 6.52
C SER A 238 24.85 0.20 7.15
N TRP A 239 25.74 1.18 7.19
CA TRP A 239 25.46 2.53 7.66
C TRP A 239 24.30 3.20 6.90
N HIS A 240 24.09 2.85 5.62
CA HIS A 240 22.96 3.34 4.82
C HIS A 240 21.60 2.99 5.43
N THR A 241 21.47 1.81 6.07
CA THR A 241 20.24 1.39 6.73
C THR A 241 19.87 2.33 7.88
N TYR A 242 20.84 2.91 8.53
CA TYR A 242 20.64 3.81 9.67
C TYR A 242 20.49 5.28 9.23
N LEU A 243 21.22 5.74 8.23
CA LEU A 243 21.10 7.10 7.70
C LEU A 243 19.75 7.36 7.00
N LEU A 244 19.24 6.40 6.22
CA LEU A 244 17.94 6.53 5.59
C LEU A 244 16.80 6.59 6.61
N ARG A 245 17.01 6.07 7.81
CA ARG A 245 16.07 6.20 8.93
C ARG A 245 16.08 7.63 9.50
N GLU A 246 17.23 8.26 9.62
CA GLU A 246 17.33 9.64 10.14
C GLU A 246 16.78 10.67 9.15
N SER A 247 16.99 10.49 7.85
CA SER A 247 16.47 11.42 6.84
C SER A 247 14.95 11.43 6.75
N SER A 248 14.27 10.35 7.18
CA SER A 248 12.80 10.30 7.25
C SER A 248 12.23 10.88 8.56
N SER A 249 13.05 11.10 9.57
CA SER A 249 12.64 11.68 10.88
C SER A 249 13.00 13.16 11.03
N THR A 250 13.83 13.70 10.14
CA THR A 250 14.06 15.16 10.08
C THR A 250 12.90 15.81 9.33
N PRO A 251 12.16 16.75 9.96
CA PRO A 251 11.25 17.59 9.19
C PRO A 251 12.07 18.27 8.10
N LEU A 252 11.56 18.27 6.86
CA LEU A 252 12.14 19.00 5.74
C LEU A 252 12.50 20.39 6.24
N THR A 253 13.77 20.64 6.50
CA THR A 253 14.25 22.00 6.68
C THR A 253 13.84 22.74 5.42
N PRO A 254 13.14 23.88 5.56
CA PRO A 254 12.76 24.63 4.37
C PRO A 254 14.03 24.88 3.56
N LEU A 255 13.97 24.53 2.28
CA LEU A 255 15.03 24.79 1.31
C LEU A 255 15.55 26.20 1.60
N THR A 256 16.80 26.33 1.97
CA THR A 256 17.47 27.62 2.09
C THR A 256 17.12 28.41 0.82
N PRO A 257 16.59 29.62 0.96
CA PRO A 257 16.24 30.42 -0.22
C PRO A 257 17.47 30.49 -1.12
N LEU A 258 17.26 30.11 -2.39
CA LEU A 258 18.27 30.22 -3.44
C LEU A 258 18.94 31.57 -3.26
N THR A 259 20.25 31.60 -3.04
CA THR A 259 21.04 32.82 -3.06
C THR A 259 20.63 33.65 -4.26
N PRO A 260 20.28 34.93 -4.07
CA PRO A 260 19.86 35.74 -5.18
C PRO A 260 20.95 35.71 -6.25
N LEU A 261 20.54 35.38 -7.48
CA LEU A 261 21.41 35.44 -8.65
C LEU A 261 22.11 36.79 -8.61
N THR A 262 23.43 36.78 -8.61
CA THR A 262 24.25 37.99 -8.79
C THR A 262 23.72 38.77 -9.99
N PRO A 263 23.45 40.05 -9.86
CA PRO A 263 22.93 40.83 -10.96
C PRO A 263 23.94 40.76 -12.13
N LEU A 264 23.38 40.40 -13.29
CA LEU A 264 24.12 40.42 -14.57
C LEU A 264 24.78 41.80 -14.68
N THR A 265 26.10 41.82 -14.82
CA THR A 265 26.85 43.03 -15.17
C THR A 265 26.24 43.63 -16.44
N PRO A 266 25.99 44.98 -16.46
CA PRO A 266 25.41 45.61 -17.62
C PRO A 266 26.37 45.50 -18.83
N LEU A 267 25.80 45.04 -19.95
CA LEU A 267 26.51 44.99 -21.24
C LEU A 267 27.03 46.37 -21.55
N THR A 268 28.32 46.52 -21.76
CA THR A 268 28.96 47.73 -22.27
C THR A 268 28.34 48.06 -23.64
N PRO A 269 28.00 49.34 -23.90
CA PRO A 269 27.44 49.73 -25.18
C PRO A 269 28.50 49.58 -26.27
N LEU A 270 28.11 48.91 -27.36
CA LEU A 270 28.87 48.86 -28.61
C LEU A 270 29.00 50.28 -29.16
N THR A 271 30.23 50.80 -29.23
CA THR A 271 30.53 51.99 -29.97
C THR A 271 30.32 51.77 -31.45
N PRO A 272 29.67 52.72 -32.16
CA PRO A 272 29.49 52.60 -33.60
C PRO A 272 30.81 52.90 -34.33
N PHE A 273 31.25 51.99 -35.17
CA PHE A 273 32.26 52.28 -36.21
C PHE A 273 31.62 53.14 -37.26
N LEU A 274 32.02 54.47 -37.31
CA LEU A 274 31.89 55.36 -38.45
C LEU A 274 33.30 55.82 -38.79
N SER A 275 33.75 55.42 -39.98
CA SER A 275 34.55 56.07 -40.98
C SER A 275 35.27 55.07 -41.86
#